data_c6b27715af1d330d1b7f80ea376d928f
#
_entry.id   c6b27715af1d330d1b7f80ea376d928f
#
_cell.length_a   1.000
_cell.length_b   1.000
_cell.length_c   1.000
_cell.angle_alpha   90.00
_cell.angle_beta   90.00
_cell.angle_gamma   90.00
#
_symmetry.space_group_name_H-M   'P 1'
#
loop_
_entity.id
_entity.type
_entity.pdbx_description
1 polymer ?
#
loop_
_entity_poly.entity_id
_entity_poly.type
_entity_poly.pdbx_seq_one_letter_code
_entity_poly.pdbx_strand_id
1 'polypeptide(L)'
;SAGEGRYRGSEISFYVEDDMQLTEKLRVNAGLHYVLYRVTGATYHSLEPRLSVGYRLFDWATLKASYTEMSQFAHQLSNSYLNLPTDCWVPSTSRIRPMRSRQVAGGIYMKLPWNLSMDIEGYFRITDRMLEYDTGGNLTLPADNWEKWVRVGKGKSYGLEASLAYRHAKNVFQASYTLSWSKQKFEDFYPDWYASKFDNRHKLNLMFRHKFNNRIDAYAAWTFRSGDRATVPMQYVENPSLPGTVQPSDAAGSWVYEKPNNITLPAYHRLDVGINFRRTTKRGFERIWNISIYNAYCRMNAFYTQVERQAEVVSEARR
;
A
#
# COMPACT_ATOMS: atom_id res chain seq x y z
N SER A 1 25.62 -3.29 -23.84
CA SER A 1 24.24 -2.92 -24.22
C SER A 1 23.30 -3.68 -23.32
N ALA A 2 22.61 -2.99 -22.41
CA ALA A 2 21.52 -3.55 -21.63
C ALA A 2 20.43 -3.93 -22.62
N GLY A 3 20.13 -5.23 -22.75
CA GLY A 3 19.08 -5.74 -23.62
C GLY A 3 17.73 -5.20 -23.15
N GLU A 4 17.03 -4.45 -23.97
CA GLU A 4 15.65 -4.06 -23.72
C GLU A 4 14.76 -5.28 -23.91
N GLY A 5 14.45 -5.98 -22.82
CA GLY A 5 13.44 -7.03 -22.82
C GLY A 5 12.05 -6.43 -23.06
N ARG A 6 11.50 -6.57 -24.26
CA ARG A 6 10.13 -6.15 -24.56
C ARG A 6 9.15 -7.30 -24.27
N TYR A 7 8.31 -7.14 -23.29
CA TYR A 7 7.20 -8.03 -23.01
C TYR A 7 5.92 -7.46 -23.63
N ARG A 8 5.23 -8.28 -24.42
CA ARG A 8 3.92 -7.92 -24.99
C ARG A 8 2.86 -8.80 -24.36
N GLY A 9 1.91 -8.17 -23.71
CA GLY A 9 0.71 -8.81 -23.18
C GLY A 9 -0.53 -8.15 -23.80
N SER A 10 -1.57 -8.93 -24.03
CA SER A 10 -2.88 -8.45 -24.44
C SER A 10 -3.91 -8.91 -23.42
N GLU A 11 -4.75 -8.01 -22.98
CA GLU A 11 -5.84 -8.28 -22.04
C GLU A 11 -7.17 -7.94 -22.69
N ILE A 12 -8.10 -8.89 -22.62
CA ILE A 12 -9.49 -8.70 -23.05
C ILE A 12 -10.37 -9.09 -21.87
N SER A 13 -11.31 -8.24 -21.52
CA SER A 13 -12.22 -8.52 -20.43
C SER A 13 -13.68 -8.33 -20.82
N PHE A 14 -14.54 -9.12 -20.20
CA PHE A 14 -16.00 -9.04 -20.30
C PHE A 14 -16.56 -9.00 -18.88
N TYR A 15 -17.60 -8.23 -18.68
CA TYR A 15 -18.29 -8.21 -17.40
C TYR A 15 -19.80 -8.19 -17.60
N VAL A 16 -20.49 -8.76 -16.63
CA VAL A 16 -21.93 -8.68 -16.45
C VAL A 16 -22.21 -8.38 -14.99
N GLU A 17 -23.12 -7.47 -14.73
CA GLU A 17 -23.48 -7.03 -13.39
C GLU A 17 -24.98 -6.77 -13.33
N ASP A 18 -25.61 -7.19 -12.25
CA ASP A 18 -27.00 -6.91 -11.94
C ASP A 18 -27.15 -6.34 -10.53
N ASP A 19 -27.91 -5.26 -10.43
CA ASP A 19 -28.18 -4.54 -9.19
C ASP A 19 -29.66 -4.65 -8.84
N MET A 20 -29.98 -5.59 -7.99
CA MET A 20 -31.32 -6.03 -7.67
C MET A 20 -31.82 -5.45 -6.34
N GLN A 21 -32.93 -4.76 -6.37
CA GLN A 21 -33.71 -4.43 -5.18
C GLN A 21 -34.69 -5.56 -4.89
N LEU A 22 -34.27 -6.56 -4.09
CA LEU A 22 -35.07 -7.76 -3.82
C LEU A 22 -36.27 -7.48 -2.89
N THR A 23 -36.07 -6.54 -1.95
CA THR A 23 -37.15 -6.04 -1.08
C THR A 23 -36.92 -4.55 -0.79
N GLU A 24 -37.83 -3.87 -0.13
CA GLU A 24 -37.64 -2.50 0.31
C GLU A 24 -36.38 -2.30 1.17
N LYS A 25 -35.92 -3.35 1.85
CA LYS A 25 -34.78 -3.32 2.76
C LYS A 25 -33.53 -4.03 2.23
N LEU A 26 -33.69 -4.92 1.24
CA LEU A 26 -32.61 -5.78 0.76
C LEU A 26 -32.23 -5.44 -0.67
N ARG A 27 -30.99 -5.00 -0.87
CA ARG A 27 -30.37 -4.78 -2.16
C ARG A 27 -29.20 -5.74 -2.33
N VAL A 28 -29.12 -6.36 -3.49
CA VAL A 28 -28.04 -7.28 -3.87
C VAL A 28 -27.46 -6.82 -5.18
N ASN A 29 -26.15 -6.68 -5.23
CA ASN A 29 -25.41 -6.46 -6.47
C ASN A 29 -24.55 -7.69 -6.70
N ALA A 30 -24.73 -8.35 -7.85
CA ALA A 30 -23.98 -9.53 -8.25
C ALA A 30 -23.35 -9.28 -9.62
N GLY A 31 -22.04 -9.47 -9.70
CA GLY A 31 -21.27 -9.26 -10.89
C GLY A 31 -20.31 -10.41 -11.17
N LEU A 32 -20.03 -10.61 -12.44
CA LEU A 32 -19.02 -11.56 -12.90
C LEU A 32 -18.16 -10.87 -13.95
N HIS A 33 -16.87 -10.84 -13.68
CA HIS A 33 -15.87 -10.31 -14.59
C HIS A 33 -14.99 -11.46 -15.08
N TYR A 34 -14.86 -11.58 -16.41
CA TYR A 34 -14.00 -12.58 -17.03
C TYR A 34 -12.87 -11.88 -17.75
N VAL A 35 -11.64 -12.31 -17.49
CA VAL A 35 -10.44 -11.76 -18.10
C VAL A 35 -9.69 -12.85 -18.85
N LEU A 36 -9.36 -12.56 -20.09
CA LEU A 36 -8.45 -13.34 -20.94
C LEU A 36 -7.17 -12.53 -21.09
N TYR A 37 -6.09 -13.03 -20.52
CA TYR A 37 -4.75 -12.43 -20.66
C TYR A 37 -3.85 -13.35 -21.47
N ARG A 38 -3.31 -12.81 -22.57
CA ARG A 38 -2.39 -13.52 -23.45
C ARG A 38 -1.02 -12.87 -23.44
N VAL A 39 -0.01 -13.68 -23.22
CA VAL A 39 1.41 -13.31 -23.28
C VAL A 39 2.18 -14.36 -24.09
N THR A 40 3.38 -14.06 -24.53
CA THR A 40 4.22 -15.00 -25.26
C THR A 40 4.39 -16.30 -24.45
N GLY A 41 3.95 -17.42 -25.02
CA GLY A 41 4.06 -18.75 -24.39
C GLY A 41 2.99 -19.11 -23.36
N ALA A 42 2.01 -18.22 -23.05
CA ALA A 42 0.91 -18.56 -22.14
C ALA A 42 -0.37 -17.77 -22.40
N THR A 43 -1.50 -18.37 -22.02
CA THR A 43 -2.81 -17.73 -21.96
C THR A 43 -3.43 -18.01 -20.60
N TYR A 44 -3.87 -16.97 -19.91
CA TYR A 44 -4.49 -17.05 -18.60
C TYR A 44 -5.95 -16.63 -18.67
N HIS A 45 -6.78 -17.36 -17.94
CA HIS A 45 -8.19 -17.09 -17.78
C HIS A 45 -8.45 -16.75 -16.31
N SER A 46 -9.15 -15.67 -16.04
CA SER A 46 -9.59 -15.31 -14.72
C SER A 46 -11.09 -15.11 -14.69
N LEU A 47 -11.74 -15.79 -13.75
CA LEU A 47 -13.14 -15.58 -13.43
C LEU A 47 -13.19 -14.89 -12.07
N GLU A 48 -13.80 -13.70 -12.03
CA GLU A 48 -13.74 -12.78 -10.91
C GLU A 48 -15.14 -12.42 -10.43
N PRO A 49 -15.74 -13.25 -9.57
CA PRO A 49 -17.05 -12.97 -9.00
C PRO A 49 -16.98 -11.79 -8.03
N ARG A 50 -18.05 -11.00 -8.04
CA ARG A 50 -18.27 -9.87 -7.13
C ARG A 50 -19.70 -9.97 -6.61
N LEU A 51 -19.84 -9.94 -5.31
CA LEU A 51 -21.15 -9.95 -4.66
C LEU A 51 -21.14 -8.90 -3.56
N SER A 52 -22.16 -8.06 -3.54
CA SER A 52 -22.41 -7.19 -2.39
C SER A 52 -23.87 -7.24 -1.99
N VAL A 53 -24.12 -7.23 -0.69
CA VAL A 53 -25.43 -7.27 -0.08
C VAL A 53 -25.55 -6.09 0.86
N GLY A 54 -26.61 -5.30 0.70
CA GLY A 54 -27.00 -4.21 1.58
C GLY A 54 -28.35 -4.48 2.22
N TYR A 55 -28.42 -4.46 3.55
CA TYR A 55 -29.65 -4.61 4.30
C TYR A 55 -29.92 -3.39 5.15
N ARG A 56 -31.03 -2.68 4.86
CA ARG A 56 -31.49 -1.54 5.66
C ARG A 56 -32.06 -2.04 6.98
N LEU A 57 -31.24 -1.93 8.04
CA LEU A 57 -31.64 -2.34 9.38
C LEU A 57 -32.67 -1.35 9.97
N PHE A 58 -32.35 -0.05 9.84
CA PHE A 58 -33.18 1.10 10.22
C PHE A 58 -33.09 2.17 9.14
N ASP A 59 -33.92 3.19 9.15
CA ASP A 59 -33.87 4.28 8.19
C ASP A 59 -32.52 5.06 8.25
N TRP A 60 -31.89 5.01 9.40
CA TRP A 60 -30.58 5.64 9.63
C TRP A 60 -29.37 4.67 9.56
N ALA A 61 -29.59 3.34 9.46
CA ALA A 61 -28.51 2.36 9.49
C ALA A 61 -28.68 1.25 8.43
N THR A 62 -27.63 1.00 7.69
CA THR A 62 -27.55 -0.06 6.66
C THR A 62 -26.35 -0.95 6.94
N LEU A 63 -26.57 -2.26 7.02
CA LEU A 63 -25.51 -3.27 7.01
C LEU A 63 -25.12 -3.57 5.58
N LYS A 64 -23.82 -3.73 5.33
CA LYS A 64 -23.30 -4.17 4.04
C LYS A 64 -22.30 -5.30 4.23
N ALA A 65 -22.31 -6.23 3.29
CA ALA A 65 -21.30 -7.27 3.20
C ALA A 65 -20.91 -7.45 1.74
N SER A 66 -19.66 -7.78 1.47
CA SER A 66 -19.16 -8.00 0.11
C SER A 66 -18.15 -9.14 0.05
N TYR A 67 -18.13 -9.79 -1.09
CA TYR A 67 -17.11 -10.73 -1.52
C TYR A 67 -16.61 -10.35 -2.89
N THR A 68 -15.28 -10.37 -3.09
CA THR A 68 -14.66 -10.00 -4.34
C THR A 68 -13.46 -10.89 -4.63
N GLU A 69 -13.35 -11.38 -5.86
CA GLU A 69 -12.12 -11.97 -6.39
C GLU A 69 -11.58 -11.10 -7.52
N MET A 70 -10.26 -11.03 -7.63
CA MET A 70 -9.59 -10.33 -8.74
C MET A 70 -8.21 -10.92 -9.00
N SER A 71 -7.78 -10.83 -10.25
CA SER A 71 -6.42 -11.19 -10.68
C SER A 71 -5.67 -9.96 -11.18
N GLN A 72 -4.37 -9.99 -11.03
CA GLN A 72 -3.49 -8.92 -11.50
C GLN A 72 -2.41 -9.53 -12.38
N PHE A 73 -2.27 -9.01 -13.60
CA PHE A 73 -1.39 -9.53 -14.63
C PHE A 73 -0.08 -8.74 -14.77
N ALA A 74 0.04 -7.63 -14.06
CA ALA A 74 1.27 -6.87 -13.90
C ALA A 74 1.65 -6.82 -12.42
N HIS A 75 2.91 -7.10 -12.10
CA HIS A 75 3.40 -7.19 -10.75
C HIS A 75 4.39 -6.05 -10.47
N GLN A 76 4.23 -5.38 -9.36
CA GLN A 76 5.25 -4.48 -8.83
C GLN A 76 6.27 -5.31 -8.06
N LEU A 77 7.50 -5.32 -8.53
CA LEU A 77 8.60 -5.97 -7.81
C LEU A 77 9.15 -5.02 -6.77
N SER A 78 9.14 -5.48 -5.55
CA SER A 78 9.75 -4.79 -4.42
C SER A 78 10.68 -5.74 -3.68
N ASN A 79 11.54 -5.18 -2.84
CA ASN A 79 12.48 -5.93 -2.04
C ASN A 79 12.31 -5.55 -0.57
N SER A 80 12.19 -6.54 0.30
CA SER A 80 12.05 -6.33 1.74
C SER A 80 13.34 -5.86 2.42
N TYR A 81 14.51 -6.04 1.80
CA TYR A 81 15.81 -5.60 2.36
C TYR A 81 16.27 -4.24 1.86
N LEU A 82 15.82 -3.83 0.67
CA LEU A 82 16.23 -2.56 0.08
C LEU A 82 15.06 -1.59 0.11
N ASN A 83 15.21 -0.53 0.87
CA ASN A 83 14.22 0.56 0.94
C ASN A 83 14.44 1.58 -0.19
N LEU A 84 14.80 1.12 -1.38
CA LEU A 84 15.01 2.00 -2.52
C LEU A 84 13.69 2.25 -3.27
N PRO A 85 13.47 3.43 -3.82
CA PRO A 85 12.29 3.77 -4.61
C PRO A 85 12.35 3.20 -6.04
N THR A 86 13.07 2.10 -6.25
CA THR A 86 13.31 1.48 -7.56
C THR A 86 12.39 0.30 -7.84
N ASP A 87 11.14 0.39 -7.38
CA ASP A 87 10.13 -0.61 -7.71
C ASP A 87 9.90 -0.61 -9.23
N CYS A 88 10.00 -1.77 -9.86
CA CYS A 88 9.72 -1.92 -11.28
C CYS A 88 8.47 -2.78 -11.50
N TRP A 89 7.78 -2.54 -12.63
CA TRP A 89 6.63 -3.30 -13.04
C TRP A 89 7.02 -4.36 -14.05
N VAL A 90 6.60 -5.60 -13.79
CA VAL A 90 6.82 -6.76 -14.67
C VAL A 90 5.49 -7.43 -14.98
N PRO A 91 5.28 -7.93 -16.22
CA PRO A 91 4.07 -8.63 -16.58
C PRO A 91 4.09 -10.07 -16.05
N SER A 92 2.92 -10.70 -15.95
CA SER A 92 2.82 -12.15 -15.89
C SER A 92 3.39 -12.77 -17.17
N THR A 93 4.05 -13.90 -17.04
CA THR A 93 4.70 -14.63 -18.15
C THR A 93 4.28 -16.09 -18.15
N SER A 94 4.84 -16.93 -19.00
CA SER A 94 4.60 -18.38 -18.98
C SER A 94 5.06 -19.05 -17.68
N ARG A 95 6.03 -18.45 -16.97
CA ARG A 95 6.57 -18.95 -15.70
C ARG A 95 5.95 -18.28 -14.49
N ILE A 96 5.63 -17.00 -14.61
CA ILE A 96 5.07 -16.19 -13.52
C ILE A 96 3.57 -16.03 -13.74
N ARG A 97 2.80 -16.78 -12.97
CA ARG A 97 1.33 -16.75 -13.05
C ARG A 97 0.77 -15.46 -12.46
N PRO A 98 -0.40 -15.00 -12.94
CA PRO A 98 -1.08 -13.83 -12.37
C PRO A 98 -1.31 -13.95 -10.86
N MET A 99 -1.14 -12.86 -10.15
CA MET A 99 -1.50 -12.74 -8.74
C MET A 99 -3.02 -12.81 -8.60
N ARG A 100 -3.52 -13.48 -7.56
CA ARG A 100 -4.96 -13.58 -7.27
C ARG A 100 -5.25 -13.12 -5.86
N SER A 101 -6.27 -12.30 -5.72
CA SER A 101 -6.74 -11.78 -4.43
C SER A 101 -8.21 -12.13 -4.21
N ARG A 102 -8.53 -12.53 -2.98
CA ARG A 102 -9.89 -12.78 -2.49
C ARG A 102 -10.12 -11.96 -1.25
N GLN A 103 -11.23 -11.23 -1.20
CA GLN A 103 -11.56 -10.36 -0.09
C GLN A 103 -13.00 -10.57 0.34
N VAL A 104 -13.22 -10.59 1.64
CA VAL A 104 -14.51 -10.37 2.28
C VAL A 104 -14.44 -9.07 3.07
N ALA A 105 -15.53 -8.32 3.06
CA ALA A 105 -15.68 -7.11 3.88
C ALA A 105 -17.12 -7.04 4.40
N GLY A 106 -17.29 -6.39 5.55
CA GLY A 106 -18.61 -6.15 6.10
C GLY A 106 -18.60 -4.98 7.07
N GLY A 107 -19.69 -4.23 7.09
CA GLY A 107 -19.75 -3.01 7.89
C GLY A 107 -21.15 -2.47 8.09
N ILE A 108 -21.22 -1.43 8.90
CA ILE A 108 -22.42 -0.66 9.17
C ILE A 108 -22.23 0.78 8.71
N TYR A 109 -23.20 1.30 7.98
CA TYR A 109 -23.26 2.66 7.45
C TYR A 109 -24.42 3.39 8.10
N MET A 110 -24.14 4.50 8.76
CA MET A 110 -25.10 5.22 9.58
C MET A 110 -25.25 6.66 9.12
N LYS A 111 -26.50 7.12 9.00
CA LYS A 111 -26.88 8.53 8.85
C LYS A 111 -27.46 8.99 10.16
N LEU A 112 -26.70 9.75 10.90
CA LEU A 112 -27.06 10.24 12.22
C LEU A 112 -27.66 11.64 12.17
N PRO A 113 -28.34 12.12 13.23
CA PRO A 113 -28.80 13.51 13.32
C PRO A 113 -27.66 14.51 13.07
N TRP A 114 -28.00 15.78 12.83
CA TRP A 114 -27.07 16.91 12.61
C TRP A 114 -26.18 16.77 11.35
N ASN A 115 -26.64 16.06 10.31
CA ASN A 115 -25.89 15.79 9.09
C ASN A 115 -24.55 15.08 9.34
N LEU A 116 -24.53 14.20 10.32
CA LEU A 116 -23.43 13.33 10.65
C LEU A 116 -23.61 12.00 9.94
N SER A 117 -22.62 11.54 9.19
CA SER A 117 -22.55 10.18 8.67
C SER A 117 -21.33 9.47 9.22
N MET A 118 -21.50 8.20 9.55
CA MET A 118 -20.44 7.35 10.10
C MET A 118 -20.53 5.98 9.46
N ASP A 119 -19.39 5.40 9.15
CA ASP A 119 -19.29 4.01 8.74
C ASP A 119 -18.14 3.31 9.47
N ILE A 120 -18.35 2.04 9.75
CA ILE A 120 -17.37 1.13 10.33
C ILE A 120 -17.38 -0.14 9.50
N GLU A 121 -16.24 -0.51 8.94
CA GLU A 121 -16.08 -1.67 8.10
C GLU A 121 -14.89 -2.53 8.55
N GLY A 122 -15.07 -3.85 8.55
CA GLY A 122 -14.00 -4.82 8.73
C GLY A 122 -13.74 -5.56 7.41
N TYR A 123 -12.50 -5.90 7.13
CA TYR A 123 -12.15 -6.66 5.95
C TYR A 123 -11.09 -7.73 6.24
N PHE A 124 -11.09 -8.76 5.40
CA PHE A 124 -10.07 -9.80 5.36
C PHE A 124 -9.76 -10.14 3.91
N ARG A 125 -8.47 -10.07 3.54
CA ARG A 125 -7.96 -10.36 2.20
C ARG A 125 -6.86 -11.40 2.24
N ILE A 126 -6.90 -12.34 1.32
CA ILE A 126 -5.82 -13.27 1.01
C ILE A 126 -5.35 -12.98 -0.40
N THR A 127 -4.04 -12.97 -0.59
CA THR A 127 -3.40 -12.78 -1.89
C THR A 127 -2.44 -13.94 -2.15
N ASP A 128 -2.65 -14.63 -3.25
CA ASP A 128 -1.81 -15.72 -3.71
C ASP A 128 -0.88 -15.24 -4.83
N ARG A 129 0.30 -15.82 -4.94
CA ARG A 129 1.29 -15.55 -5.98
C ARG A 129 1.78 -14.10 -5.99
N MET A 130 2.03 -13.56 -4.82
CA MET A 130 2.80 -12.32 -4.67
C MET A 130 4.24 -12.54 -5.13
N LEU A 131 4.84 -11.51 -5.69
CA LEU A 131 6.24 -11.53 -6.11
C LEU A 131 7.08 -10.65 -5.22
N GLU A 132 8.27 -11.13 -4.91
CA GLU A 132 9.34 -10.37 -4.30
C GLU A 132 10.65 -10.63 -5.03
N TYR A 133 11.47 -9.60 -5.18
CA TYR A 133 12.77 -9.73 -5.81
C TYR A 133 13.77 -10.41 -4.87
N ASP A 134 14.48 -11.41 -5.38
CA ASP A 134 15.55 -12.08 -4.65
C ASP A 134 16.83 -11.23 -4.65
N THR A 135 17.34 -10.94 -3.48
CA THR A 135 18.47 -10.02 -3.25
C THR A 135 19.84 -10.58 -3.60
N GLY A 136 19.97 -11.56 -4.44
CA GLY A 136 21.25 -12.16 -4.83
C GLY A 136 22.33 -11.21 -5.37
N GLY A 137 22.39 -9.97 -4.90
CA GLY A 137 23.53 -9.04 -5.02
C GLY A 137 23.48 -7.99 -6.12
N ASN A 138 22.50 -7.98 -7.01
CA ASN A 138 22.42 -6.96 -8.07
C ASN A 138 21.16 -6.10 -7.96
N LEU A 139 21.35 -4.79 -7.83
CA LEU A 139 20.29 -3.78 -7.77
C LEU A 139 19.55 -3.56 -9.09
N THR A 140 20.08 -4.05 -10.19
CA THR A 140 19.49 -3.92 -11.52
C THR A 140 18.99 -5.28 -11.96
N LEU A 141 17.66 -5.37 -12.22
CA LEU A 141 17.10 -6.55 -12.86
C LEU A 141 17.82 -6.78 -14.20
N PRO A 142 18.40 -7.98 -14.41
CA PRO A 142 18.88 -8.34 -15.74
C PRO A 142 17.68 -8.27 -16.70
N ALA A 143 17.80 -7.58 -17.80
CA ALA A 143 16.74 -7.48 -18.81
C ALA A 143 16.32 -8.87 -19.32
N ASP A 144 17.26 -9.80 -19.33
CA ASP A 144 17.05 -11.17 -19.70
C ASP A 144 16.96 -12.07 -18.45
N ASN A 145 15.91 -12.91 -18.37
CA ASN A 145 15.70 -13.91 -17.30
C ASN A 145 15.42 -13.35 -15.88
N TRP A 146 14.82 -12.16 -15.75
CA TRP A 146 14.42 -11.60 -14.44
C TRP A 146 13.56 -12.59 -13.62
N GLU A 147 12.82 -13.48 -14.28
CA GLU A 147 11.96 -14.50 -13.66
C GLU A 147 12.71 -15.44 -12.71
N LYS A 148 14.03 -15.59 -12.89
CA LYS A 148 14.89 -16.43 -12.01
C LYS A 148 15.24 -15.72 -10.70
N TRP A 149 15.05 -14.43 -10.64
CA TRP A 149 15.41 -13.58 -9.51
C TRP A 149 14.21 -13.13 -8.69
N VAL A 150 13.08 -13.78 -8.90
CA VAL A 150 11.86 -13.50 -8.13
C VAL A 150 11.40 -14.71 -7.36
N ARG A 151 10.85 -14.47 -6.19
CA ARG A 151 10.21 -15.44 -5.32
C ARG A 151 8.72 -15.28 -5.37
N VAL A 152 8.02 -16.39 -5.26
CA VAL A 152 6.55 -16.43 -5.26
C VAL A 152 6.07 -16.71 -3.84
N GLY A 153 5.24 -15.84 -3.32
CA GLY A 153 4.72 -15.94 -1.97
C GLY A 153 3.23 -15.69 -1.86
N LYS A 154 2.79 -15.53 -0.62
CA LYS A 154 1.40 -15.29 -0.24
C LYS A 154 1.30 -14.06 0.66
N GLY A 155 0.17 -13.36 0.60
CA GLY A 155 -0.16 -12.25 1.47
C GLY A 155 -1.48 -12.45 2.18
N LYS A 156 -1.61 -11.84 3.35
CA LYS A 156 -2.88 -11.64 4.05
C LYS A 156 -2.95 -10.26 4.66
N SER A 157 -4.09 -9.62 4.47
CA SER A 157 -4.36 -8.30 5.06
C SER A 157 -5.73 -8.30 5.70
N TYR A 158 -5.85 -7.70 6.86
CA TYR A 158 -7.12 -7.56 7.57
C TYR A 158 -7.09 -6.29 8.40
N GLY A 159 -8.26 -5.74 8.67
CA GLY A 159 -8.35 -4.51 9.43
C GLY A 159 -9.77 -4.05 9.70
N LEU A 160 -9.83 -2.94 10.43
CA LEU A 160 -11.03 -2.16 10.70
C LEU A 160 -10.81 -0.76 10.16
N GLU A 161 -11.81 -0.23 9.48
CA GLU A 161 -11.85 1.13 8.97
C GLU A 161 -13.07 1.83 9.56
N ALA A 162 -12.88 3.05 10.02
CA ALA A 162 -13.96 3.90 10.49
C ALA A 162 -13.86 5.24 9.79
N SER A 163 -14.98 5.75 9.28
CA SER A 163 -15.03 7.10 8.75
C SER A 163 -16.19 7.89 9.36
N LEU A 164 -16.01 9.19 9.43
CA LEU A 164 -16.96 10.12 9.97
C LEU A 164 -16.95 11.37 9.08
N ALA A 165 -18.14 11.80 8.65
CA ALA A 165 -18.30 13.04 7.92
C ALA A 165 -19.43 13.86 8.57
N TYR A 166 -19.08 15.08 8.93
CA TYR A 166 -20.02 16.07 9.49
C TYR A 166 -20.11 17.26 8.56
N ARG A 167 -21.33 17.65 8.22
CA ARG A 167 -21.59 18.79 7.35
C ARG A 167 -22.66 19.67 7.97
N HIS A 168 -22.28 20.85 8.43
CA HIS A 168 -23.23 21.79 8.99
C HIS A 168 -22.92 23.22 8.54
N ALA A 169 -23.92 23.87 7.95
CA ALA A 169 -23.82 25.25 7.45
C ALA A 169 -22.56 25.48 6.58
N LYS A 170 -21.56 26.15 7.12
CA LYS A 170 -20.33 26.54 6.44
C LYS A 170 -19.16 25.58 6.72
N ASN A 171 -19.37 24.59 7.59
CA ASN A 171 -18.34 23.68 8.07
C ASN A 171 -18.48 22.30 7.47
N VAL A 172 -17.37 21.72 7.06
CA VAL A 172 -17.24 20.30 6.70
C VAL A 172 -16.09 19.74 7.51
N PHE A 173 -16.34 18.69 8.26
CA PHE A 173 -15.32 17.92 8.96
C PHE A 173 -15.36 16.47 8.48
N GLN A 174 -14.22 15.90 8.20
CA GLN A 174 -14.08 14.50 7.84
C GLN A 174 -12.93 13.90 8.65
N ALA A 175 -13.15 12.70 9.16
CA ALA A 175 -12.15 11.89 9.82
C ALA A 175 -12.20 10.48 9.26
N SER A 176 -11.06 9.87 9.01
CA SER A 176 -10.97 8.45 8.69
C SER A 176 -9.83 7.83 9.49
N TYR A 177 -10.12 6.68 10.05
CA TYR A 177 -9.16 5.90 10.83
C TYR A 177 -9.13 4.47 10.30
N THR A 178 -7.92 3.96 10.09
CA THR A 178 -7.69 2.56 9.70
C THR A 178 -6.76 1.90 10.71
N LEU A 179 -7.20 0.77 11.23
CA LEU A 179 -6.39 -0.17 11.99
C LEU A 179 -6.19 -1.42 11.14
N SER A 180 -4.97 -1.69 10.67
CA SER A 180 -4.73 -2.76 9.72
C SER A 180 -3.46 -3.56 10.00
N TRP A 181 -3.49 -4.81 9.54
CA TRP A 181 -2.36 -5.74 9.54
C TRP A 181 -2.14 -6.22 8.12
N SER A 182 -0.92 -6.11 7.63
CA SER A 182 -0.49 -6.65 6.34
C SER A 182 0.71 -7.57 6.56
N LYS A 183 0.54 -8.84 6.22
CA LYS A 183 1.56 -9.87 6.40
C LYS A 183 1.80 -10.60 5.10
N GLN A 184 3.02 -11.08 4.94
CA GLN A 184 3.44 -11.86 3.77
C GLN A 184 4.29 -13.05 4.19
N LYS A 185 4.38 -14.04 3.31
CA LYS A 185 5.15 -15.27 3.51
C LYS A 185 5.73 -15.70 2.17
N PHE A 186 7.05 -15.92 2.14
CA PHE A 186 7.80 -16.48 1.00
C PHE A 186 8.60 -17.67 1.54
N GLU A 187 8.10 -18.89 1.32
CA GLU A 187 8.60 -20.11 1.96
C GLU A 187 10.08 -20.38 1.70
N ASP A 188 10.55 -20.04 0.49
CA ASP A 188 11.95 -20.20 0.09
C ASP A 188 12.89 -19.18 0.74
N PHE A 189 12.34 -18.22 1.48
CA PHE A 189 13.09 -17.10 2.04
C PHE A 189 12.96 -17.00 3.55
N TYR A 190 11.71 -16.99 4.03
CA TYR A 190 11.37 -16.95 5.44
C TYR A 190 10.10 -17.78 5.65
N PRO A 191 10.17 -18.89 6.40
CA PRO A 191 9.10 -19.89 6.46
C PRO A 191 7.86 -19.41 7.20
N ASP A 192 7.99 -18.36 8.04
CA ASP A 192 6.90 -17.81 8.83
C ASP A 192 6.28 -16.55 8.22
N TRP A 193 5.10 -16.20 8.71
CA TRP A 193 4.46 -14.94 8.37
C TRP A 193 5.18 -13.75 8.99
N TYR A 194 5.57 -12.77 8.19
CA TYR A 194 6.17 -11.52 8.63
C TYR A 194 5.40 -10.30 8.10
N ALA A 195 5.61 -9.14 8.74
CA ALA A 195 4.96 -7.91 8.33
C ALA A 195 5.44 -7.47 6.95
N SER A 196 4.52 -7.01 6.09
CA SER A 196 4.87 -6.32 4.85
C SER A 196 5.59 -5.00 5.16
N LYS A 197 6.42 -4.51 4.26
CA LYS A 197 7.05 -3.18 4.39
C LYS A 197 6.02 -2.06 4.53
N PHE A 198 4.80 -2.25 4.03
CA PHE A 198 3.68 -1.31 4.10
C PHE A 198 2.71 -1.58 5.26
N ASP A 199 3.11 -2.38 6.26
CA ASP A 199 2.28 -2.65 7.45
C ASP A 199 2.25 -1.43 8.37
N ASN A 200 1.54 -0.39 7.94
CA ASN A 200 1.25 0.77 8.79
C ASN A 200 0.03 0.45 9.66
N ARG A 201 0.26 0.16 10.93
CA ARG A 201 -0.77 -0.29 11.86
C ARG A 201 -1.91 0.69 12.02
N HIS A 202 -1.60 1.95 12.15
CA HIS A 202 -2.56 3.03 12.39
C HIS A 202 -2.42 4.08 11.30
N LYS A 203 -3.55 4.47 10.70
CA LYS A 203 -3.66 5.59 9.77
C LYS A 203 -4.83 6.47 10.20
N LEU A 204 -4.59 7.76 10.33
CA LEU A 204 -5.63 8.75 10.66
C LEU A 204 -5.52 9.93 9.71
N ASN A 205 -6.62 10.25 9.06
CA ASN A 205 -6.73 11.44 8.25
C ASN A 205 -7.85 12.31 8.82
N LEU A 206 -7.57 13.58 9.03
CA LEU A 206 -8.51 14.58 9.47
C LEU A 206 -8.56 15.69 8.44
N MET A 207 -9.74 16.13 8.07
CA MET A 207 -9.94 17.26 7.17
C MET A 207 -11.01 18.15 7.72
N PHE A 208 -10.69 19.44 7.82
CA PHE A 208 -11.64 20.48 8.16
C PHE A 208 -11.64 21.53 7.05
N ARG A 209 -12.85 21.94 6.63
CA ARG A 209 -13.06 23.02 5.68
C ARG A 209 -14.09 23.99 6.22
N HIS A 210 -13.75 25.26 6.19
CA HIS A 210 -14.67 26.35 6.52
C HIS A 210 -14.94 27.25 5.32
N LYS A 211 -16.20 27.45 5.00
CA LYS A 211 -16.66 28.37 3.94
C LYS A 211 -17.01 29.72 4.55
N PHE A 212 -16.13 30.71 4.42
CA PHE A 212 -16.40 32.08 4.90
C PHE A 212 -17.58 32.71 4.15
N ASN A 213 -17.58 32.59 2.82
CA ASN A 213 -18.63 33.05 1.93
C ASN A 213 -18.60 32.26 0.61
N ASN A 214 -19.40 32.64 -0.39
CA ASN A 214 -19.45 31.93 -1.67
C ASN A 214 -18.16 32.03 -2.51
N ARG A 215 -17.24 32.93 -2.14
CA ARG A 215 -15.98 33.18 -2.87
C ARG A 215 -14.75 32.64 -2.14
N ILE A 216 -14.82 32.50 -0.83
CA ILE A 216 -13.64 32.17 0.00
C ILE A 216 -13.95 31.00 0.89
N ASP A 217 -13.13 29.99 0.82
CA ASP A 217 -13.09 28.87 1.76
C ASP A 217 -11.64 28.53 2.12
N ALA A 218 -11.44 28.10 3.36
CA ALA A 218 -10.15 27.59 3.83
C ALA A 218 -10.28 26.15 4.30
N TYR A 219 -9.18 25.43 4.24
CA TYR A 219 -9.11 24.04 4.68
C TYR A 219 -7.81 23.76 5.44
N ALA A 220 -7.90 22.76 6.30
CA ALA A 220 -6.76 22.13 6.96
C ALA A 220 -6.91 20.62 6.82
N ALA A 221 -5.84 19.92 6.43
CA ALA A 221 -5.79 18.47 6.32
C ALA A 221 -4.59 17.95 7.11
N TRP A 222 -4.86 17.05 8.05
CA TRP A 222 -3.82 16.40 8.83
C TRP A 222 -3.83 14.91 8.59
N THR A 223 -2.66 14.37 8.29
CA THR A 223 -2.44 12.95 8.03
C THR A 223 -1.46 12.42 9.05
N PHE A 224 -1.79 11.28 9.62
CA PHE A 224 -0.92 10.49 10.50
C PHE A 224 -0.92 9.04 10.02
N ARG A 225 0.26 8.41 10.03
CA ARG A 225 0.40 6.95 9.92
C ARG A 225 1.53 6.49 10.83
N SER A 226 1.37 5.33 11.45
CA SER A 226 2.49 4.64 12.09
C SER A 226 3.57 4.35 11.05
N GLY A 227 4.82 4.30 11.48
CA GLY A 227 5.95 4.16 10.58
C GLY A 227 5.88 2.92 9.68
N ASP A 228 6.52 3.01 8.53
CA ASP A 228 6.72 1.88 7.63
C ASP A 228 7.64 0.85 8.30
N ARG A 229 7.59 -0.39 7.83
CA ARG A 229 8.52 -1.43 8.26
C ARG A 229 9.78 -1.37 7.43
N ALA A 230 10.91 -1.66 8.07
CA ALA A 230 12.21 -1.75 7.43
C ALA A 230 12.98 -2.97 7.94
N THR A 231 13.90 -3.46 7.13
CA THR A 231 14.82 -4.53 7.51
C THR A 231 16.16 -3.92 7.87
N VAL A 232 16.62 -4.22 9.09
CA VAL A 232 17.98 -3.91 9.52
C VAL A 232 18.68 -5.18 9.97
N PRO A 233 20.01 -5.30 9.76
CA PRO A 233 20.76 -6.41 10.29
C PRO A 233 20.76 -6.37 11.81
N MET A 234 20.71 -7.54 12.43
CA MET A 234 20.72 -7.68 13.88
C MET A 234 22.13 -7.92 14.40
N GLN A 235 23.04 -8.40 13.57
CA GLN A 235 24.40 -8.72 13.95
C GLN A 235 25.34 -8.55 12.76
N TYR A 236 26.56 -8.17 13.04
CA TYR A 236 27.68 -8.25 12.12
C TYR A 236 28.62 -9.35 12.58
N VAL A 237 28.92 -10.31 11.70
CA VAL A 237 29.85 -11.41 11.99
C VAL A 237 31.11 -11.17 11.20
N GLU A 238 32.24 -11.02 11.90
CA GLU A 238 33.55 -10.92 11.25
C GLU A 238 33.99 -12.28 10.73
N ASN A 239 34.49 -12.29 9.50
CA ASN A 239 35.07 -13.52 8.95
C ASN A 239 36.38 -13.79 9.69
N PRO A 240 36.61 -15.01 10.19
CA PRO A 240 37.85 -15.32 10.87
C PRO A 240 39.04 -15.16 9.89
N SER A 241 40.00 -14.32 10.25
CA SER A 241 41.26 -14.21 9.50
C SER A 241 42.08 -15.47 9.74
N LEU A 242 42.47 -16.16 8.68
CA LEU A 242 43.45 -17.23 8.76
C LEU A 242 44.83 -16.63 9.08
N PRO A 243 45.58 -17.18 10.06
CA PRO A 243 46.92 -16.69 10.34
C PRO A 243 47.81 -16.74 9.09
N GLY A 244 48.45 -15.62 8.78
CA GLY A 244 49.36 -15.50 7.63
C GLY A 244 48.72 -15.08 6.29
N THR A 245 47.42 -14.78 6.24
CA THR A 245 46.76 -14.23 5.05
C THR A 245 46.47 -12.75 5.23
N VAL A 246 46.88 -11.93 4.28
CA VAL A 246 46.41 -10.52 4.16
C VAL A 246 45.03 -10.59 3.52
N GLN A 247 44.00 -10.40 4.30
CA GLN A 247 42.65 -10.29 3.76
C GLN A 247 42.44 -8.90 3.13
N PRO A 248 41.81 -8.79 1.94
CA PRO A 248 41.36 -7.52 1.44
C PRO A 248 40.40 -6.87 2.45
N SER A 249 40.49 -5.56 2.65
CA SER A 249 39.68 -4.79 3.61
C SER A 249 38.18 -4.97 3.47
N ASP A 250 37.71 -5.45 2.30
CA ASP A 250 36.30 -5.65 1.97
C ASP A 250 35.76 -7.05 2.35
N ALA A 251 36.62 -7.97 2.79
CA ALA A 251 36.25 -9.33 3.19
C ALA A 251 36.00 -9.50 4.70
N ALA A 252 35.88 -8.39 5.43
CA ALA A 252 35.99 -8.38 6.88
C ALA A 252 34.79 -8.99 7.61
N GLY A 253 33.63 -9.25 6.98
CA GLY A 253 32.48 -9.85 7.65
C GLY A 253 31.17 -9.76 6.87
N SER A 254 30.14 -10.31 7.46
CA SER A 254 28.79 -10.38 6.89
C SER A 254 27.73 -9.86 7.85
N TRP A 255 26.74 -9.16 7.30
CA TRP A 255 25.56 -8.75 8.05
C TRP A 255 24.60 -9.93 8.18
N VAL A 256 24.14 -10.20 9.39
CA VAL A 256 23.16 -11.26 9.67
C VAL A 256 21.79 -10.62 9.87
N TYR A 257 20.83 -11.10 9.06
CA TYR A 257 19.43 -10.69 9.12
C TYR A 257 18.61 -11.83 9.70
N GLU A 258 17.88 -11.54 10.75
CA GLU A 258 17.09 -12.55 11.47
C GLU A 258 15.67 -12.67 10.89
N LYS A 259 15.03 -11.54 10.64
CA LYS A 259 13.67 -11.46 10.13
C LYS A 259 13.49 -10.27 9.21
N PRO A 260 12.81 -10.44 8.07
CA PRO A 260 12.48 -9.31 7.20
C PRO A 260 11.54 -8.33 7.89
N ASN A 261 11.68 -7.04 7.60
CA ASN A 261 10.83 -5.97 8.11
C ASN A 261 10.75 -5.95 9.66
N ASN A 262 11.91 -6.12 10.30
CA ASN A 262 12.06 -6.34 11.73
C ASN A 262 11.92 -5.08 12.60
N ILE A 263 12.06 -3.89 12.02
CA ILE A 263 11.88 -2.62 12.73
C ILE A 263 10.70 -1.81 12.17
N THR A 264 10.24 -0.85 12.96
CA THR A 264 9.25 0.16 12.56
C THR A 264 9.92 1.52 12.54
N LEU A 265 9.83 2.24 11.42
CA LEU A 265 10.31 3.60 11.30
C LEU A 265 9.50 4.56 12.16
N PRO A 266 10.00 5.76 12.44
CA PRO A 266 9.24 6.81 13.11
C PRO A 266 7.92 7.10 12.40
N ALA A 267 6.90 7.44 13.17
CA ALA A 267 5.59 7.77 12.63
C ALA A 267 5.65 8.97 11.67
N TYR A 268 4.93 8.84 10.58
CA TYR A 268 4.73 9.91 9.61
C TYR A 268 3.53 10.76 10.02
N HIS A 269 3.69 12.08 10.02
CA HIS A 269 2.54 12.99 10.10
C HIS A 269 2.82 14.32 9.40
N ARG A 270 1.74 14.95 8.91
CA ARG A 270 1.83 16.17 8.12
C ARG A 270 0.54 16.97 8.25
N LEU A 271 0.67 18.28 8.32
CA LEU A 271 -0.43 19.22 8.23
C LEU A 271 -0.30 20.06 6.96
N ASP A 272 -1.34 20.06 6.15
CA ASP A 272 -1.48 20.92 4.98
C ASP A 272 -2.61 21.91 5.23
N VAL A 273 -2.42 23.16 4.88
CA VAL A 273 -3.43 24.21 5.02
C VAL A 273 -3.55 24.99 3.71
N GLY A 274 -4.74 25.46 3.41
CA GLY A 274 -4.93 26.24 2.19
C GLY A 274 -6.20 27.06 2.20
N ILE A 275 -6.22 28.04 1.32
CA ILE A 275 -7.34 28.95 1.09
C ILE A 275 -7.65 29.03 -0.40
N ASN A 276 -8.92 28.96 -0.74
CA ASN A 276 -9.44 29.07 -2.09
C ASN A 276 -10.18 30.39 -2.27
N PHE A 277 -9.89 31.07 -3.37
CA PHE A 277 -10.62 32.23 -3.84
C PHE A 277 -11.33 31.91 -5.14
N ARG A 278 -12.66 31.96 -5.15
CA ARG A 278 -13.50 31.63 -6.30
C ARG A 278 -14.16 32.86 -6.88
N ARG A 279 -14.14 32.98 -8.18
CA ARG A 279 -14.84 34.05 -8.90
C ARG A 279 -15.47 33.51 -10.17
N THR A 280 -16.76 33.71 -10.33
CA THR A 280 -17.43 33.44 -11.60
C THR A 280 -17.30 34.67 -12.49
N THR A 281 -16.86 34.51 -13.71
CA THR A 281 -16.73 35.59 -14.69
C THR A 281 -18.10 35.90 -15.31
N LYS A 282 -18.24 37.08 -15.93
CA LYS A 282 -19.46 37.43 -16.65
C LYS A 282 -19.87 36.45 -17.75
N ARG A 283 -18.91 35.67 -18.29
CA ARG A 283 -19.14 34.65 -19.32
C ARG A 283 -19.45 33.26 -18.73
N GLY A 284 -19.67 33.12 -17.44
CA GLY A 284 -20.01 31.87 -16.77
C GLY A 284 -18.80 30.99 -16.41
N PHE A 285 -17.57 31.38 -16.70
CA PHE A 285 -16.38 30.63 -16.30
C PHE A 285 -16.08 30.80 -14.81
N GLU A 286 -15.85 29.70 -14.12
CA GLU A 286 -15.35 29.72 -12.76
C GLU A 286 -13.81 29.81 -12.75
N ARG A 287 -13.28 30.79 -11.99
CA ARG A 287 -11.83 30.91 -11.71
C ARG A 287 -11.61 30.60 -10.25
N ILE A 288 -10.67 29.70 -9.99
CA ILE A 288 -10.27 29.31 -8.63
C ILE A 288 -8.78 29.61 -8.48
N TRP A 289 -8.45 30.38 -7.47
CA TRP A 289 -7.08 30.59 -7.00
C TRP A 289 -6.92 29.83 -5.70
N ASN A 290 -5.93 28.94 -5.64
CA ASN A 290 -5.58 28.20 -4.43
C ASN A 290 -4.21 28.67 -3.96
N ILE A 291 -4.11 29.01 -2.69
CA ILE A 291 -2.86 29.27 -1.97
C ILE A 291 -2.78 28.22 -0.88
N SER A 292 -1.73 27.41 -0.87
CA SER A 292 -1.59 26.32 0.10
C SER A 292 -0.17 26.19 0.61
N ILE A 293 -0.05 25.74 1.85
CA ILE A 293 1.20 25.39 2.52
C ILE A 293 1.17 23.89 2.78
N TYR A 294 2.10 23.20 2.15
CA TYR A 294 2.33 21.79 2.36
C TYR A 294 3.27 21.60 3.56
N ASN A 295 2.96 20.66 4.45
CA ASN A 295 3.76 20.36 5.64
C ASN A 295 3.98 21.62 6.51
N ALA A 296 2.88 22.27 6.94
CA ALA A 296 2.87 23.58 7.57
C ALA A 296 3.74 23.73 8.82
N TYR A 297 4.08 22.63 9.51
CA TYR A 297 4.99 22.61 10.64
C TYR A 297 6.37 22.00 10.35
N CYS A 298 6.71 21.85 9.04
CA CYS A 298 8.03 21.42 8.58
C CYS A 298 8.51 20.09 9.19
N ARG A 299 7.61 19.09 9.37
CA ARG A 299 8.01 17.79 9.89
C ARG A 299 8.94 17.07 8.92
N MET A 300 10.12 16.72 9.37
CA MET A 300 11.03 15.81 8.67
C MET A 300 10.59 14.37 8.90
N ASN A 301 9.85 13.83 7.96
CA ASN A 301 9.38 12.45 8.02
C ASN A 301 10.47 11.49 7.53
N ALA A 302 10.64 10.36 8.22
CA ALA A 302 11.58 9.32 7.81
C ALA A 302 11.16 8.71 6.47
N PHE A 303 12.12 8.58 5.55
CA PHE A 303 11.90 8.03 4.22
C PHE A 303 12.55 6.66 4.04
N TYR A 304 13.81 6.51 4.54
CA TYR A 304 14.55 5.25 4.53
C TYR A 304 15.49 5.18 5.72
N THR A 305 16.04 4.01 5.96
CA THR A 305 17.12 3.77 6.93
C THR A 305 18.36 3.26 6.20
N GLN A 306 19.51 3.70 6.65
CA GLN A 306 20.81 3.19 6.24
C GLN A 306 21.53 2.71 7.51
N VAL A 307 22.18 1.56 7.41
CA VAL A 307 23.02 1.02 8.49
C VAL A 307 24.47 1.24 8.06
N GLU A 308 25.19 1.98 8.88
CA GLU A 308 26.61 2.25 8.67
C GLU A 308 27.41 1.61 9.82
N ARG A 309 28.54 1.01 9.46
CA ARG A 309 29.51 0.57 10.46
C ARG A 309 30.36 1.76 10.88
N GLN A 310 30.29 2.18 12.14
CA GLN A 310 31.29 3.07 12.69
C GLN A 310 32.52 2.24 13.10
N ALA A 311 33.64 2.46 12.44
CA ALA A 311 34.92 1.97 12.92
C ALA A 311 35.29 2.76 14.19
N GLU A 312 35.34 2.10 15.34
CA GLU A 312 35.99 2.71 16.51
C GLU A 312 37.46 2.93 16.20
N VAL A 313 37.85 4.17 16.03
CA VAL A 313 39.26 4.56 16.04
C VAL A 313 39.71 4.48 17.49
N VAL A 314 40.23 3.34 17.88
CA VAL A 314 40.98 3.24 19.15
C VAL A 314 42.25 4.07 18.97
N SER A 315 42.19 5.33 19.40
CA SER A 315 43.41 6.12 19.55
C SER A 315 44.20 5.53 20.69
N GLU A 316 45.19 4.72 20.40
CA GLU A 316 46.25 4.42 21.39
C GLU A 316 46.88 5.73 21.83
N ALA A 317 46.49 6.22 22.98
CA ALA A 317 47.25 7.27 23.67
C ALA A 317 48.60 6.66 24.04
N ARG A 318 49.62 6.96 23.24
CA ARG A 318 51.01 6.74 23.67
C ARG A 318 51.28 7.63 24.86
N ARG A 319 51.55 6.99 26.00
CA ARG A 319 52.21 7.58 27.16
C ARG A 319 53.70 7.70 26.89
#